data_79cfe1799f3b9dee91aadbc19b899e78
#
_entry.id   79cfe1799f3b9dee91aadbc19b899e78
#
_cell.length_a   1.000
_cell.length_b   1.000
_cell.length_c   1.000
_cell.angle_alpha   90.00
_cell.angle_beta   90.00
_cell.angle_gamma   90.00
#
_symmetry.space_group_name_H-M   'P 1'
#
loop_
_entity.id
_entity.type
_entity.pdbx_description
1 polymer ?
#
loop_
_entity_poly.entity_id
_entity_poly.type
_entity_poly.pdbx_seq_one_letter_code
_entity_poly.pdbx_strand_id
1 'polypeptide(L)'
;SNDDTFYISSLSSKVILYKGMVMPKHLSKFYLDLSNKKLETSLCVFHQRFSTNTTPQWSLAQPFRMLAHNGEINTIRGNRNWSQARSSIFKTSKIPELAELKPLVSMKGSDSKSLDNMLEVLVVGGINLFKAIKLLIPPAWKSVPENDSELRAFYEYNAKHMESWDGPAGIVLTDGRFAACVTDRNGLRPARYIITKDRHITVASEIGVYDYEERDVLEKGKLGPGQIIAVDTQEAEILYSHDIDDLLKKRCPY
;
A
#
# COMPACT_ATOMS: atom_id res chain seq x y z
N SER A 1 -22.26 -10.68 13.07
CA SER A 1 -22.02 -10.97 14.49
C SER A 1 -21.84 -9.63 15.22
N ASN A 2 -22.39 -9.53 16.42
CA ASN A 2 -22.20 -8.36 17.29
C ASN A 2 -20.90 -8.46 18.12
N ASP A 3 -19.94 -9.23 17.65
CA ASP A 3 -18.66 -9.41 18.31
C ASP A 3 -17.63 -8.43 17.74
N ASP A 4 -17.33 -7.39 18.50
CA ASP A 4 -16.36 -6.35 18.14
C ASP A 4 -14.92 -6.87 18.03
N THR A 5 -14.65 -8.09 18.50
CA THR A 5 -13.33 -8.73 18.39
C THR A 5 -13.15 -9.53 17.10
N PHE A 6 -14.25 -9.86 16.44
CA PHE A 6 -14.22 -10.60 15.19
C PHE A 6 -13.76 -9.72 14.02
N TYR A 7 -12.79 -10.18 13.26
CA TYR A 7 -12.39 -9.54 12.02
C TYR A 7 -11.91 -10.57 10.99
N ILE A 8 -12.06 -10.25 9.72
CA ILE A 8 -11.58 -11.05 8.60
C ILE A 8 -10.23 -10.49 8.16
N SER A 9 -9.17 -11.27 8.34
CA SER A 9 -7.81 -10.85 7.98
C SER A 9 -7.62 -10.80 6.47
N SER A 10 -8.12 -11.80 5.73
CA SER A 10 -8.16 -11.81 4.26
C SER A 10 -9.37 -12.60 3.76
N LEU A 11 -9.93 -12.14 2.66
CA LEU A 11 -10.97 -12.84 1.91
C LEU A 11 -10.69 -12.59 0.42
N SER A 12 -9.77 -13.35 -0.14
CA SER A 12 -9.26 -13.13 -1.49
C SER A 12 -8.85 -14.47 -2.11
N SER A 13 -9.05 -14.61 -3.41
CA SER A 13 -8.54 -15.74 -4.19
C SER A 13 -7.06 -15.56 -4.61
N LYS A 14 -6.44 -14.42 -4.29
CA LYS A 14 -5.09 -14.07 -4.74
C LYS A 14 -4.11 -13.82 -3.61
N VAL A 15 -4.60 -13.50 -2.40
CA VAL A 15 -3.77 -13.09 -1.27
C VAL A 15 -4.20 -13.85 -0.02
N ILE A 16 -3.23 -14.38 0.71
CA ILE A 16 -3.41 -14.98 2.04
C ILE A 16 -2.63 -14.13 3.04
N LEU A 17 -3.25 -13.79 4.17
CA LEU A 17 -2.62 -13.05 5.25
C LEU A 17 -2.39 -13.93 6.47
N TYR A 18 -1.14 -14.03 6.89
CA TYR A 18 -0.73 -14.63 8.14
C TYR A 18 -0.44 -13.53 9.15
N LYS A 19 -1.15 -13.52 10.25
CA LYS A 19 -0.98 -12.54 11.33
C LYS A 19 -0.70 -13.23 12.64
N GLY A 20 0.10 -12.59 13.48
CA GLY A 20 0.36 -13.13 14.80
C GLY A 20 0.97 -12.09 15.74
N MET A 21 0.55 -12.13 16.99
CA MET A 21 1.23 -11.45 18.09
C MET A 21 2.32 -12.37 18.63
N VAL A 22 3.17 -12.84 17.74
CA VAL A 22 4.25 -13.80 18.01
C VAL A 22 5.58 -13.26 17.49
N MET A 23 6.67 -13.69 18.04
CA MET A 23 7.99 -13.36 17.48
C MET A 23 8.12 -13.98 16.08
N PRO A 24 8.73 -13.28 15.10
CA PRO A 24 8.84 -13.75 13.73
C PRO A 24 9.36 -15.19 13.59
N LYS A 25 10.35 -15.57 14.39
CA LYS A 25 10.93 -16.94 14.40
C LYS A 25 9.95 -18.04 14.82
N HIS A 26 8.79 -17.68 15.35
CA HIS A 26 7.75 -18.63 15.77
C HIS A 26 6.57 -18.66 14.80
N LEU A 27 6.54 -17.81 13.78
CA LEU A 27 5.41 -17.72 12.85
C LEU A 27 5.16 -19.06 12.11
N SER A 28 6.21 -19.70 11.63
CA SER A 28 6.11 -21.00 10.96
C SER A 28 5.75 -22.17 11.90
N LYS A 29 5.95 -22.00 13.21
CA LYS A 29 5.48 -22.98 14.22
C LYS A 29 4.01 -22.76 14.55
N PHE A 30 3.53 -21.51 14.42
CA PHE A 30 2.15 -21.13 14.64
C PHE A 30 1.27 -21.50 13.42
N TYR A 31 1.75 -21.21 12.23
CA TYR A 31 1.12 -21.54 10.95
C TYR A 31 1.93 -22.63 10.26
N LEU A 32 1.50 -23.89 10.40
CA LEU A 32 2.26 -25.06 9.95
C LEU A 32 2.40 -25.15 8.44
N ASP A 33 1.46 -24.58 7.69
CA ASP A 33 1.51 -24.48 6.23
C ASP A 33 2.69 -23.64 5.73
N LEU A 34 3.18 -22.64 6.50
CA LEU A 34 4.41 -21.91 6.19
C LEU A 34 5.67 -22.78 6.21
N SER A 35 5.61 -23.98 6.82
CA SER A 35 6.69 -24.97 6.80
C SER A 35 6.52 -26.00 5.68
N ASN A 36 5.46 -25.92 4.88
CA ASN A 36 5.21 -26.84 3.79
C ASN A 36 6.09 -26.49 2.59
N LYS A 37 6.95 -27.44 2.17
CA LYS A 37 7.85 -27.27 1.02
C LYS A 37 7.14 -27.05 -0.32
N LYS A 38 5.82 -27.30 -0.38
CA LYS A 38 5.00 -27.05 -1.58
C LYS A 38 4.37 -25.66 -1.60
N LEU A 39 4.53 -24.90 -0.52
CA LEU A 39 4.04 -23.51 -0.48
C LEU A 39 4.99 -22.64 -1.28
N GLU A 40 4.51 -22.11 -2.37
CA GLU A 40 5.25 -21.21 -3.27
C GLU A 40 4.45 -19.92 -3.45
N THR A 41 5.14 -18.81 -3.60
CA THR A 41 4.55 -17.51 -3.90
C THR A 41 5.50 -16.66 -4.73
N SER A 42 4.95 -15.88 -5.66
CA SER A 42 5.71 -14.90 -6.45
C SER A 42 5.96 -13.59 -5.71
N LEU A 43 5.22 -13.31 -4.65
CA LEU A 43 5.39 -12.10 -3.86
C LEU A 43 5.13 -12.34 -2.37
N CYS A 44 5.83 -11.57 -1.53
CA CYS A 44 5.65 -11.59 -0.10
C CYS A 44 5.74 -10.15 0.43
N VAL A 45 4.65 -9.69 1.06
CA VAL A 45 4.64 -8.44 1.82
C VAL A 45 4.66 -8.78 3.29
N PHE A 46 5.57 -8.18 4.04
CA PHE A 46 5.70 -8.45 5.48
C PHE A 46 5.95 -7.19 6.31
N HIS A 47 5.59 -7.25 7.58
CA HIS A 47 5.86 -6.22 8.56
C HIS A 47 6.12 -6.86 9.92
N GLN A 48 7.22 -6.50 10.57
CA GLN A 48 7.68 -7.17 11.78
C GLN A 48 7.12 -6.58 13.07
N ARG A 49 6.63 -5.34 13.05
CA ARG A 49 6.27 -4.59 14.27
C ARG A 49 4.84 -4.08 14.22
N PHE A 50 4.27 -3.90 15.42
CA PHE A 50 3.01 -3.18 15.61
C PHE A 50 3.22 -1.67 15.60
N SER A 51 2.14 -0.91 15.40
CA SER A 51 2.13 0.53 15.62
C SER A 51 2.47 0.84 17.08
N THR A 52 3.31 1.86 17.31
CA THR A 52 3.71 2.30 18.65
C THR A 52 2.61 3.09 19.36
N ASN A 53 1.65 3.63 18.62
CA ASN A 53 0.61 4.54 19.11
C ASN A 53 -0.74 3.85 19.40
N THR A 54 -0.79 2.53 19.36
CA THR A 54 -2.00 1.74 19.61
C THR A 54 -1.69 0.55 20.51
N THR A 55 -2.68 0.15 21.31
CA THR A 55 -2.59 -1.12 22.03
C THR A 55 -2.54 -2.26 21.03
N PRO A 56 -1.54 -3.17 21.12
CA PRO A 56 -1.42 -4.29 20.22
C PRO A 56 -2.68 -5.16 20.21
N GLN A 57 -3.21 -5.41 19.02
CA GLN A 57 -4.35 -6.28 18.78
C GLN A 57 -4.12 -7.03 17.47
N TRP A 58 -4.66 -8.23 17.36
CA TRP A 58 -4.54 -9.04 16.13
C TRP A 58 -5.04 -8.28 14.89
N SER A 59 -6.15 -7.57 15.01
CA SER A 59 -6.72 -6.76 13.92
C SER A 59 -5.85 -5.59 13.49
N LEU A 60 -4.86 -5.19 14.31
CA LEU A 60 -3.93 -4.09 14.04
C LEU A 60 -2.54 -4.59 13.65
N ALA A 61 -2.32 -5.90 13.62
CA ALA A 61 -1.09 -6.47 13.06
C ALA A 61 -1.01 -6.20 11.56
N GLN A 62 0.16 -5.83 11.11
CA GLN A 62 0.45 -5.63 9.69
C GLN A 62 1.14 -6.88 9.11
N PRO A 63 1.03 -7.12 7.78
CA PRO A 63 0.27 -6.35 6.78
C PRO A 63 -1.24 -6.36 7.01
N PHE A 64 -1.90 -5.32 6.52
CA PHE A 64 -3.34 -5.30 6.33
C PHE A 64 -3.70 -6.00 5.02
N ARG A 65 -4.95 -5.84 4.50
CA ARG A 65 -5.39 -6.57 3.30
C ARG A 65 -4.65 -6.16 2.04
N MET A 66 -4.29 -4.88 1.93
CA MET A 66 -3.67 -4.30 0.74
C MET A 66 -2.23 -3.82 1.01
N LEU A 67 -1.94 -3.35 2.24
CA LEU A 67 -0.67 -2.68 2.51
C LEU A 67 -0.05 -3.00 3.86
N ALA A 68 1.25 -2.70 3.94
CA ALA A 68 1.98 -2.50 5.17
C ALA A 68 2.65 -1.11 5.16
N HIS A 69 2.62 -0.43 6.29
CA HIS A 69 3.04 0.95 6.45
C HIS A 69 4.04 1.11 7.58
N ASN A 70 5.20 1.63 7.28
CA ASN A 70 6.18 2.13 8.25
C ASN A 70 6.14 3.65 8.24
N GLY A 71 5.56 4.25 9.28
CA GLY A 71 5.41 5.68 9.40
C GLY A 71 4.20 6.08 10.24
N GLU A 72 3.70 7.28 9.99
CA GLU A 72 2.52 7.83 10.67
C GLU A 72 1.81 8.85 9.76
N ILE A 73 0.50 8.66 9.59
CA ILE A 73 -0.34 9.61 8.86
C ILE A 73 -0.77 10.73 9.82
N ASN A 74 -0.10 11.86 9.76
CA ASN A 74 -0.33 12.98 10.64
C ASN A 74 -1.71 13.63 10.45
N THR A 75 -2.28 13.52 9.26
CA THR A 75 -3.59 14.09 8.89
C THR A 75 -4.76 13.15 9.19
N ILE A 76 -4.53 12.02 9.85
CA ILE A 76 -5.50 10.93 10.03
C ILE A 76 -6.87 11.37 10.54
N ARG A 77 -6.93 12.33 11.47
CA ARG A 77 -8.21 12.84 11.99
C ARG A 77 -9.02 13.52 10.88
N GLY A 78 -8.36 14.34 10.07
CA GLY A 78 -8.99 15.00 8.91
C GLY A 78 -9.43 13.97 7.87
N ASN A 79 -8.58 12.99 7.56
CA ASN A 79 -8.87 11.94 6.57
C ASN A 79 -10.09 11.11 6.99
N ARG A 80 -10.21 10.72 8.27
CA ARG A 80 -11.37 10.01 8.80
C ARG A 80 -12.65 10.83 8.68
N ASN A 81 -12.60 12.12 9.03
CA ASN A 81 -13.73 13.04 8.93
C ASN A 81 -14.18 13.21 7.47
N TRP A 82 -13.25 13.38 6.54
CA TRP A 82 -13.53 13.46 5.12
C TRP A 82 -14.13 12.16 4.56
N SER A 83 -13.58 11.02 4.95
CA SER A 83 -14.15 9.72 4.58
C SER A 83 -15.60 9.59 5.03
N GLN A 84 -15.92 10.01 6.24
CA GLN A 84 -17.29 10.02 6.76
C GLN A 84 -18.19 10.98 5.97
N ALA A 85 -17.74 12.20 5.72
CA ALA A 85 -18.50 13.19 4.95
C ALA A 85 -18.81 12.73 3.53
N ARG A 86 -17.82 12.12 2.85
CA ARG A 86 -17.95 11.62 1.48
C ARG A 86 -18.65 10.28 1.35
N SER A 87 -18.86 9.55 2.43
CA SER A 87 -19.47 8.21 2.39
C SER A 87 -20.85 8.18 1.74
N SER A 88 -21.57 9.32 1.73
CA SER A 88 -22.88 9.45 1.10
C SER A 88 -22.82 9.65 -0.42
N ILE A 89 -21.70 10.13 -0.94
CA ILE A 89 -21.51 10.42 -2.37
C ILE A 89 -20.71 9.35 -3.10
N PHE A 90 -19.97 8.50 -2.39
CA PHE A 90 -19.25 7.38 -2.99
C PHE A 90 -20.24 6.34 -3.51
N LYS A 91 -20.18 6.10 -4.81
CA LYS A 91 -21.00 5.12 -5.53
C LYS A 91 -20.17 4.41 -6.57
N THR A 92 -20.37 3.11 -6.69
CA THR A 92 -19.78 2.30 -7.75
C THR A 92 -20.68 1.10 -8.03
N SER A 93 -20.76 0.71 -9.29
CA SER A 93 -21.47 -0.51 -9.71
C SER A 93 -20.76 -1.80 -9.24
N LYS A 94 -19.48 -1.71 -8.84
CA LYS A 94 -18.72 -2.85 -8.32
C LYS A 94 -19.10 -3.24 -6.89
N ILE A 95 -19.62 -2.27 -6.11
CA ILE A 95 -20.08 -2.46 -4.75
C ILE A 95 -21.43 -1.75 -4.63
N PRO A 96 -22.54 -2.37 -5.06
CA PRO A 96 -23.86 -1.74 -4.97
C PRO A 96 -24.24 -1.34 -3.55
N GLU A 97 -23.85 -2.14 -2.56
CA GLU A 97 -24.13 -1.97 -1.13
C GLU A 97 -23.18 -1.00 -0.42
N LEU A 98 -22.32 -0.27 -1.16
CA LEU A 98 -21.32 0.64 -0.56
C LEU A 98 -21.93 1.66 0.40
N ALA A 99 -23.17 2.10 0.13
CA ALA A 99 -23.90 3.01 1.00
C ALA A 99 -24.22 2.42 2.38
N GLU A 100 -24.30 1.10 2.51
CA GLU A 100 -24.55 0.37 3.75
C GLU A 100 -23.28 0.10 4.55
N LEU A 101 -22.10 0.13 3.88
CA LEU A 101 -20.79 -0.11 4.48
C LEU A 101 -20.25 1.16 5.13
N LYS A 102 -20.85 1.60 6.21
CA LYS A 102 -20.41 2.79 6.95
C LYS A 102 -20.01 2.43 8.38
N PRO A 103 -18.90 2.98 8.87
CA PRO A 103 -17.94 3.87 8.21
C PRO A 103 -17.03 3.11 7.21
N LEU A 104 -16.63 3.78 6.12
CA LEU A 104 -15.75 3.21 5.09
C LEU A 104 -14.34 2.92 5.57
N VAL A 105 -13.90 3.64 6.60
CA VAL A 105 -12.58 3.46 7.23
C VAL A 105 -12.73 3.28 8.74
N SER A 106 -11.80 2.58 9.35
CA SER A 106 -11.74 2.44 10.79
C SER A 106 -11.62 3.81 11.47
N MET A 107 -12.59 4.18 12.28
CA MET A 107 -12.61 5.43 13.04
C MET A 107 -11.76 5.33 14.32
N LYS A 108 -11.48 4.09 14.78
CA LYS A 108 -10.64 3.75 15.93
C LYS A 108 -9.52 2.83 15.48
N GLY A 109 -8.42 2.82 16.19
CA GLY A 109 -7.25 1.99 15.84
C GLY A 109 -6.18 2.77 15.10
N SER A 110 -5.28 2.07 14.39
CA SER A 110 -4.14 2.70 13.72
C SER A 110 -4.55 3.52 12.49
N ASP A 111 -3.74 4.51 12.18
CA ASP A 111 -3.77 5.29 10.94
C ASP A 111 -3.62 4.37 9.72
N SER A 112 -2.66 3.45 9.78
CA SER A 112 -2.38 2.47 8.74
C SER A 112 -3.58 1.58 8.41
N LYS A 113 -4.37 1.17 9.41
CA LYS A 113 -5.61 0.42 9.19
C LYS A 113 -6.64 1.26 8.43
N SER A 114 -6.77 2.54 8.79
CA SER A 114 -7.70 3.44 8.09
C SER A 114 -7.26 3.69 6.66
N LEU A 115 -5.95 3.83 6.41
CA LEU A 115 -5.38 3.99 5.08
C LEU A 115 -5.63 2.74 4.22
N ASP A 116 -5.38 1.55 4.77
CA ASP A 116 -5.65 0.28 4.11
C ASP A 116 -7.13 0.14 3.71
N ASN A 117 -8.05 0.48 4.62
CA ASN A 117 -9.47 0.43 4.32
C ASN A 117 -9.85 1.38 3.17
N MET A 118 -9.31 2.60 3.14
CA MET A 118 -9.60 3.53 2.05
C MET A 118 -9.01 3.02 0.73
N LEU A 119 -7.78 2.48 0.74
CA LEU A 119 -7.17 1.88 -0.43
C LEU A 119 -8.01 0.71 -0.94
N GLU A 120 -8.45 -0.17 -0.05
CA GLU A 120 -9.31 -1.31 -0.38
C GLU A 120 -10.62 -0.85 -1.04
N VAL A 121 -11.32 0.12 -0.46
CA VAL A 121 -12.56 0.69 -1.02
C VAL A 121 -12.34 1.23 -2.43
N LEU A 122 -11.25 1.96 -2.66
CA LEU A 122 -10.95 2.51 -3.98
C LEU A 122 -10.65 1.41 -5.01
N VAL A 123 -9.83 0.43 -4.66
CA VAL A 123 -9.41 -0.65 -5.57
C VAL A 123 -10.56 -1.59 -5.89
N VAL A 124 -11.29 -2.06 -4.87
CA VAL A 124 -12.48 -2.91 -5.07
C VAL A 124 -13.58 -2.14 -5.79
N GLY A 125 -13.68 -0.83 -5.55
CA GLY A 125 -14.55 0.08 -6.29
C GLY A 125 -14.20 0.26 -7.76
N GLY A 126 -13.08 -0.29 -8.23
CA GLY A 126 -12.66 -0.31 -9.63
C GLY A 126 -11.60 0.72 -10.00
N ILE A 127 -11.04 1.42 -9.03
CA ILE A 127 -9.90 2.31 -9.27
C ILE A 127 -8.63 1.47 -9.36
N ASN A 128 -7.79 1.74 -10.36
CA ASN A 128 -6.50 1.07 -10.50
C ASN A 128 -5.62 1.31 -9.27
N LEU A 129 -4.85 0.29 -8.85
CA LEU A 129 -4.01 0.30 -7.65
C LEU A 129 -3.08 1.52 -7.61
N PHE A 130 -2.38 1.82 -8.72
CA PHE A 130 -1.44 2.94 -8.79
C PHE A 130 -2.16 4.29 -8.70
N LYS A 131 -3.32 4.43 -9.36
CA LYS A 131 -4.15 5.62 -9.21
C LYS A 131 -4.61 5.77 -7.77
N ALA A 132 -5.13 4.72 -7.15
CA ALA A 132 -5.63 4.75 -5.78
C ALA A 132 -4.55 5.20 -4.79
N ILE A 133 -3.36 4.59 -4.84
CA ILE A 133 -2.28 4.97 -3.91
C ILE A 133 -1.74 6.38 -4.19
N LYS A 134 -1.62 6.80 -5.45
CA LYS A 134 -1.20 8.18 -5.80
C LYS A 134 -2.23 9.25 -5.44
N LEU A 135 -3.50 8.89 -5.33
CA LEU A 135 -4.55 9.78 -4.78
C LEU A 135 -4.41 9.97 -3.28
N LEU A 136 -4.13 8.86 -2.56
CA LEU A 136 -4.01 8.87 -1.10
C LEU A 136 -2.68 9.46 -0.66
N ILE A 137 -1.58 9.09 -1.30
CA ILE A 137 -0.21 9.53 -1.01
C ILE A 137 0.37 10.21 -2.27
N PRO A 138 -0.11 11.40 -2.62
CA PRO A 138 0.39 12.10 -3.80
C PRO A 138 1.82 12.61 -3.56
N PRO A 139 2.66 12.71 -4.60
CA PRO A 139 3.92 13.42 -4.53
C PRO A 139 3.71 14.93 -4.32
N ALA A 140 4.79 15.68 -4.17
CA ALA A 140 4.76 17.14 -4.17
C ALA A 140 4.48 17.70 -5.59
N TRP A 141 3.32 17.36 -6.15
CA TRP A 141 2.97 17.56 -7.56
C TRP A 141 2.94 19.02 -8.01
N LYS A 142 2.82 19.98 -7.08
CA LYS A 142 2.96 21.41 -7.40
C LYS A 142 4.34 21.76 -7.91
N SER A 143 5.34 20.90 -7.62
CA SER A 143 6.72 21.01 -8.09
C SER A 143 6.98 20.21 -9.38
N VAL A 144 5.97 19.56 -9.97
CA VAL A 144 6.08 18.93 -11.28
C VAL A 144 6.46 19.99 -12.30
N PRO A 145 7.49 19.74 -13.14
CA PRO A 145 7.91 20.70 -14.16
C PRO A 145 6.77 21.10 -15.10
N GLU A 146 6.77 22.34 -15.55
CA GLU A 146 5.71 22.86 -16.43
C GLU A 146 5.63 22.14 -17.78
N ASN A 147 6.71 21.49 -18.20
CA ASN A 147 6.74 20.70 -19.43
C ASN A 147 5.95 19.38 -19.35
N ASP A 148 5.54 18.91 -18.17
CA ASP A 148 4.63 17.77 -18.00
C ASP A 148 3.24 18.25 -17.53
N SER A 149 2.58 19.01 -18.39
CA SER A 149 1.26 19.59 -18.11
C SER A 149 0.17 18.52 -17.92
N GLU A 150 0.28 17.37 -18.56
CA GLU A 150 -0.69 16.26 -18.43
C GLU A 150 -0.61 15.63 -17.03
N LEU A 151 0.59 15.39 -16.52
CA LEU A 151 0.77 14.86 -15.16
C LEU A 151 0.30 15.87 -14.12
N ARG A 152 0.58 17.16 -14.32
CA ARG A 152 0.11 18.22 -13.44
C ARG A 152 -1.43 18.29 -13.44
N ALA A 153 -2.06 18.23 -14.61
CA ALA A 153 -3.52 18.22 -14.73
C ALA A 153 -4.14 16.99 -14.04
N PHE A 154 -3.50 15.80 -14.18
CA PHE A 154 -3.90 14.60 -13.44
C PHE A 154 -3.97 14.85 -11.94
N TYR A 155 -2.91 15.35 -11.33
CA TYR A 155 -2.89 15.60 -9.88
C TYR A 155 -3.83 16.72 -9.47
N GLU A 156 -3.90 17.81 -10.22
CA GLU A 156 -4.78 18.95 -9.92
C GLU A 156 -6.26 18.54 -9.95
N TYR A 157 -6.66 17.79 -10.96
CA TYR A 157 -8.02 17.27 -11.06
C TYR A 157 -8.36 16.37 -9.87
N ASN A 158 -7.49 15.40 -9.58
CA ASN A 158 -7.75 14.42 -8.55
C ASN A 158 -7.68 15.01 -7.12
N ALA A 159 -6.85 16.02 -6.88
CA ALA A 159 -6.78 16.73 -5.60
C ALA A 159 -8.09 17.45 -5.21
N LYS A 160 -8.97 17.74 -6.18
CA LYS A 160 -10.32 18.28 -5.92
C LYS A 160 -11.30 17.21 -5.42
N HIS A 161 -10.99 15.93 -5.64
CA HIS A 161 -11.89 14.82 -5.35
C HIS A 161 -11.46 13.98 -4.15
N MET A 162 -10.18 13.97 -3.82
CA MET A 162 -9.63 13.22 -2.70
C MET A 162 -8.58 14.06 -1.97
N GLU A 163 -8.71 14.11 -0.65
CA GLU A 163 -7.69 14.69 0.22
C GLU A 163 -6.47 13.79 0.32
N SER A 164 -5.28 14.39 0.41
CA SER A 164 -4.06 13.65 0.68
C SER A 164 -4.03 13.11 2.11
N TRP A 165 -3.50 11.91 2.25
CA TRP A 165 -3.13 11.30 3.53
C TRP A 165 -1.65 11.56 3.74
N ASP A 166 -1.30 12.41 4.69
CA ASP A 166 0.01 13.03 4.78
C ASP A 166 0.71 12.72 6.10
N GLY A 167 2.01 12.52 6.01
CA GLY A 167 2.90 12.17 7.10
C GLY A 167 4.08 11.34 6.60
N PRO A 168 5.06 11.03 7.47
CA PRO A 168 6.15 10.13 7.12
C PRO A 168 5.63 8.75 6.74
N ALA A 169 5.88 8.29 5.51
CA ALA A 169 5.35 7.03 5.03
C ALA A 169 6.30 6.28 4.09
N GLY A 170 6.63 5.05 4.48
CA GLY A 170 7.13 4.02 3.60
C GLY A 170 6.09 2.91 3.52
N ILE A 171 5.46 2.74 2.37
CA ILE A 171 4.32 1.85 2.19
C ILE A 171 4.68 0.78 1.16
N VAL A 172 4.47 -0.48 1.51
CA VAL A 172 4.47 -1.60 0.56
C VAL A 172 3.04 -2.11 0.42
N LEU A 173 2.62 -2.42 -0.80
CA LEU A 173 1.23 -2.77 -1.09
C LEU A 173 1.12 -3.79 -2.22
N THR A 174 0.00 -4.51 -2.25
CA THR A 174 -0.32 -5.47 -3.30
C THR A 174 -1.83 -5.63 -3.48
N ASP A 175 -2.24 -5.94 -4.71
CA ASP A 175 -3.58 -6.43 -5.06
C ASP A 175 -3.57 -7.92 -5.47
N GLY A 176 -2.43 -8.60 -5.26
CA GLY A 176 -2.20 -9.98 -5.66
C GLY A 176 -1.65 -10.17 -7.07
N ARG A 177 -1.56 -9.08 -7.87
CA ARG A 177 -0.84 -9.03 -9.15
C ARG A 177 0.38 -8.14 -9.05
N PHE A 178 0.16 -6.91 -8.62
CA PHE A 178 1.24 -5.93 -8.44
C PHE A 178 1.77 -6.00 -7.01
N ALA A 179 3.08 -5.92 -6.87
CA ALA A 179 3.76 -5.56 -5.62
C ALA A 179 4.38 -4.19 -5.81
N ALA A 180 4.10 -3.24 -4.93
CA ALA A 180 4.60 -1.88 -5.07
C ALA A 180 5.12 -1.32 -3.75
N CYS A 181 6.04 -0.36 -3.85
CA CYS A 181 6.49 0.45 -2.73
C CYS A 181 6.41 1.93 -3.09
N VAL A 182 5.87 2.73 -2.18
CA VAL A 182 5.73 4.18 -2.34
C VAL A 182 6.25 4.89 -1.09
N THR A 183 6.87 6.04 -1.30
CA THR A 183 7.32 6.95 -0.24
C THR A 183 6.40 8.17 -0.14
N ASP A 184 6.36 8.78 1.05
CA ASP A 184 5.68 10.06 1.23
C ASP A 184 6.29 11.17 0.35
N ARG A 185 5.53 12.25 0.15
CA ARG A 185 5.91 13.37 -0.72
C ARG A 185 7.23 14.05 -0.37
N ASN A 186 7.67 13.92 0.89
CA ASN A 186 8.91 14.52 1.38
C ASN A 186 10.05 13.49 1.50
N GLY A 187 9.74 12.20 1.31
CA GLY A 187 10.72 11.11 1.45
C GLY A 187 11.26 10.98 2.88
N LEU A 188 10.42 11.27 3.89
CA LEU A 188 10.81 11.22 5.30
C LEU A 188 11.09 9.79 5.77
N ARG A 189 10.35 8.81 5.23
CA ARG A 189 10.69 7.40 5.40
C ARG A 189 11.50 6.92 4.21
N PRO A 190 12.64 6.26 4.46
CA PRO A 190 13.43 5.68 3.38
C PRO A 190 12.74 4.45 2.80
N ALA A 191 12.95 4.21 1.52
CA ALA A 191 12.71 2.93 0.88
C ALA A 191 13.88 2.64 -0.05
N ARG A 192 14.47 1.46 0.09
CA ARG A 192 15.59 0.99 -0.72
C ARG A 192 15.18 -0.28 -1.43
N TYR A 193 15.75 -0.50 -2.59
CA TYR A 193 15.52 -1.73 -3.34
C TYR A 193 16.82 -2.34 -3.84
N ILE A 194 16.77 -3.65 -4.01
CA ILE A 194 17.81 -4.46 -4.66
C ILE A 194 17.11 -5.33 -5.69
N ILE A 195 17.68 -5.37 -6.88
CA ILE A 195 17.28 -6.25 -7.98
C ILE A 195 18.45 -7.19 -8.27
N THR A 196 18.16 -8.47 -8.41
CA THR A 196 19.16 -9.50 -8.65
C THR A 196 19.08 -10.07 -10.06
N LYS A 197 20.16 -10.72 -10.50
CA LYS A 197 20.29 -11.35 -11.83
C LYS A 197 19.28 -12.48 -12.04
N ASP A 198 18.91 -13.17 -10.97
CA ASP A 198 17.89 -14.23 -10.97
C ASP A 198 16.46 -13.71 -10.81
N ARG A 199 16.26 -12.37 -11.01
CA ARG A 199 14.96 -11.69 -11.06
C ARG A 199 14.23 -11.60 -9.73
N HIS A 200 14.95 -11.61 -8.60
CA HIS A 200 14.37 -11.20 -7.33
C HIS A 200 14.46 -9.69 -7.15
N ILE A 201 13.43 -9.11 -6.58
CA ILE A 201 13.43 -7.74 -6.10
C ILE A 201 13.04 -7.71 -4.63
N THR A 202 13.84 -7.04 -3.81
CA THR A 202 13.50 -6.73 -2.43
C THR A 202 13.39 -5.23 -2.27
N VAL A 203 12.27 -4.76 -1.73
CA VAL A 203 12.06 -3.36 -1.39
C VAL A 203 11.71 -3.26 0.08
N ALA A 204 12.42 -2.42 0.82
CA ALA A 204 12.22 -2.28 2.26
C ALA A 204 12.61 -0.90 2.78
N SER A 205 12.01 -0.51 3.91
CA SER A 205 12.39 0.69 4.65
C SER A 205 13.72 0.53 5.39
N GLU A 206 14.11 -0.73 5.68
CA GLU A 206 15.33 -1.07 6.42
C GLU A 206 16.35 -1.80 5.54
N ILE A 207 17.63 -1.71 5.91
CA ILE A 207 18.72 -2.46 5.27
C ILE A 207 18.81 -3.84 5.94
N GLY A 208 19.28 -4.84 5.20
CA GLY A 208 19.58 -6.17 5.74
C GLY A 208 18.35 -7.03 6.02
N VAL A 209 17.21 -6.75 5.37
CA VAL A 209 16.02 -7.60 5.45
C VAL A 209 16.19 -8.93 4.74
N TYR A 210 17.13 -8.99 3.81
CA TYR A 210 17.56 -10.19 3.10
C TYR A 210 19.04 -10.07 2.76
N ASP A 211 19.78 -11.16 2.89
CA ASP A 211 21.20 -11.22 2.57
C ASP A 211 21.40 -11.59 1.11
N TYR A 212 22.10 -10.73 0.37
CA TYR A 212 22.45 -10.93 -1.03
C TYR A 212 23.95 -11.05 -1.21
N GLU A 213 24.38 -11.99 -2.05
CA GLU A 213 25.73 -12.00 -2.55
C GLU A 213 25.92 -10.82 -3.52
N GLU A 214 26.97 -10.02 -3.34
CA GLU A 214 27.23 -8.84 -4.21
C GLU A 214 27.29 -9.18 -5.70
N ARG A 215 27.85 -10.34 -6.03
CA ARG A 215 27.95 -10.85 -7.42
C ARG A 215 26.60 -11.08 -8.10
N ASP A 216 25.54 -11.29 -7.33
CA ASP A 216 24.19 -11.58 -7.83
C ASP A 216 23.34 -10.31 -7.96
N VAL A 217 23.79 -9.19 -7.41
CA VAL A 217 23.09 -7.92 -7.48
C VAL A 217 23.27 -7.30 -8.87
N LEU A 218 22.14 -7.00 -9.52
CA LEU A 218 22.08 -6.27 -10.79
C LEU A 218 21.97 -4.76 -10.57
N GLU A 219 21.09 -4.35 -9.64
CA GLU A 219 20.81 -2.95 -9.35
C GLU A 219 20.53 -2.75 -7.86
N LYS A 220 20.99 -1.64 -7.30
CA LYS A 220 20.64 -1.14 -5.97
C LYS A 220 20.15 0.29 -6.11
N GLY A 221 19.05 0.61 -5.43
CA GLY A 221 18.51 1.96 -5.49
C GLY A 221 17.78 2.38 -4.23
N LYS A 222 17.40 3.65 -4.24
CA LYS A 222 16.61 4.28 -3.19
C LYS A 222 15.48 5.06 -3.85
N LEU A 223 14.27 4.93 -3.33
CA LEU A 223 13.16 5.77 -3.75
C LEU A 223 13.35 7.18 -3.18
N GLY A 224 13.23 8.17 -4.04
CA GLY A 224 13.16 9.57 -3.65
C GLY A 224 11.77 9.97 -3.14
N PRO A 225 11.59 11.25 -2.76
CA PRO A 225 10.31 11.79 -2.30
C PRO A 225 9.17 11.55 -3.29
N GLY A 226 8.07 10.97 -2.83
CA GLY A 226 6.86 10.71 -3.63
C GLY A 226 7.04 9.68 -4.75
N GLN A 227 8.19 9.00 -4.81
CA GLN A 227 8.45 7.99 -5.83
C GLN A 227 7.77 6.66 -5.49
N ILE A 228 7.56 5.89 -6.53
CA ILE A 228 7.00 4.53 -6.47
C ILE A 228 7.83 3.61 -7.36
N ILE A 229 7.98 2.37 -6.91
CA ILE A 229 8.45 1.25 -7.74
C ILE A 229 7.44 0.12 -7.61
N ALA A 230 7.18 -0.58 -8.69
CA ALA A 230 6.27 -1.71 -8.69
C ALA A 230 6.78 -2.86 -9.55
N VAL A 231 6.29 -4.06 -9.26
CA VAL A 231 6.48 -5.26 -10.07
C VAL A 231 5.11 -5.75 -10.52
N ASP A 232 4.95 -5.98 -11.81
CA ASP A 232 3.86 -6.77 -12.36
C ASP A 232 4.29 -8.24 -12.38
N THR A 233 3.70 -9.06 -11.51
CA THR A 233 4.06 -10.48 -11.40
C THR A 233 3.52 -11.32 -12.55
N GLN A 234 2.56 -10.83 -13.34
CA GLN A 234 2.03 -11.52 -14.51
C GLN A 234 2.90 -11.26 -15.74
N GLU A 235 3.25 -9.99 -15.99
CA GLU A 235 4.08 -9.61 -17.13
C GLU A 235 5.58 -9.74 -16.81
N ALA A 236 5.92 -9.94 -15.54
CA ALA A 236 7.29 -10.02 -15.01
C ALA A 236 8.11 -8.77 -15.35
N GLU A 237 7.49 -7.61 -15.20
CA GLU A 237 8.06 -6.29 -15.47
C GLU A 237 8.21 -5.46 -14.21
N ILE A 238 9.24 -4.60 -14.20
CA ILE A 238 9.44 -3.58 -13.18
C ILE A 238 8.95 -2.25 -13.74
N LEU A 239 8.11 -1.57 -12.98
CA LEU A 239 7.56 -0.26 -13.30
C LEU A 239 8.16 0.77 -12.34
N TYR A 240 8.87 1.73 -12.88
CA TYR A 240 9.40 2.87 -12.13
C TYR A 240 8.38 4.01 -12.07
N SER A 241 8.66 5.04 -11.28
CA SER A 241 7.76 6.18 -11.10
C SER A 241 7.30 6.82 -12.42
N HIS A 242 8.21 6.98 -13.37
CA HIS A 242 7.88 7.61 -14.66
C HIS A 242 6.96 6.74 -15.50
N ASP A 243 7.14 5.40 -15.50
CA ASP A 243 6.26 4.47 -16.21
C ASP A 243 4.83 4.55 -15.66
N ILE A 244 4.72 4.57 -14.33
CA ILE A 244 3.44 4.65 -13.64
C ILE A 244 2.77 6.01 -13.88
N ASP A 245 3.52 7.10 -13.79
CA ASP A 245 3.00 8.44 -14.04
C ASP A 245 2.52 8.57 -15.50
N ASP A 246 3.25 8.00 -16.47
CA ASP A 246 2.86 7.92 -17.88
C ASP A 246 1.58 7.10 -18.10
N LEU A 247 1.44 5.98 -17.39
CA LEU A 247 0.21 5.18 -17.44
C LEU A 247 -1.00 5.94 -16.87
N LEU A 248 -0.79 6.76 -15.84
CA LEU A 248 -1.88 7.46 -15.15
C LEU A 248 -2.35 8.69 -15.93
N LYS A 249 -1.44 9.51 -16.45
CA LYS A 249 -1.79 10.74 -17.19
C LYS A 249 -2.49 10.45 -18.52
N LYS A 250 -2.16 9.32 -19.17
CA LYS A 250 -2.74 8.93 -20.49
C LYS A 250 -4.13 8.31 -20.39
N ARG A 251 -4.63 7.96 -19.20
CA ARG A 251 -5.91 7.26 -19.06
C ARG A 251 -7.14 8.09 -19.38
N CYS A 252 -7.08 9.40 -19.13
CA CYS A 252 -8.16 10.34 -19.43
C CYS A 252 -7.55 11.69 -19.77
N PRO A 253 -8.18 12.48 -20.66
CA PRO A 253 -7.86 13.90 -20.79
C PRO A 253 -8.36 14.61 -19.53
N TYR A 254 -7.43 15.04 -18.70
CA TYR A 254 -7.71 15.75 -17.44
C TYR A 254 -7.77 17.26 -17.63
#